data_690f4539a2243082092b8f70ef05ca77
#
_entry.id   690f4539a2243082092b8f70ef05ca77
#
_cell.length_a   1.000
_cell.length_b   1.000
_cell.length_c   1.000
_cell.angle_alpha   90.00
_cell.angle_beta   90.00
_cell.angle_gamma   90.00
#
_symmetry.space_group_name_H-M   'P 1'
#
loop_
_entity.id
_entity.type
_entity.pdbx_description
1 polymer ?
#
loop_
_entity_poly.entity_id
_entity_poly.type
_entity_poly.pdbx_seq_one_letter_code
_entity_poly.pdbx_strand_id
1 'polypeptide(L)'
;MAGAAELDRARADLAAAFRWVARLGMNEAVANHFSLAVDDRGRRFLINPGQVHFELIRASDLLLLDADDAAVMQRPDAPDPTAWALHGTIHRRLPHARCAMHVHSVNATALGCLADPVLPPIDQNAAMFWNRVAVDVDYGGLAFEAEAERVCALLADPAKKVLVMGNHGVMVVGDGVADTLNRLIYFERACEVYLRALSTGRPLRILPDAVAEKTAREAEAYPGGGAPLLASIHRILIREGSDYRD
;
A
#
# COMPACT_ATOMS: atom_id res chain seq x y z
N MET A 1 -10.33 0.71 22.06
CA MET A 1 -10.89 -0.18 21.00
C MET A 1 -11.82 0.68 20.15
N ALA A 2 -11.72 0.57 18.82
CA ALA A 2 -12.68 1.19 17.92
C ALA A 2 -14.11 0.75 18.29
N GLY A 3 -15.05 1.69 18.30
CA GLY A 3 -16.46 1.36 18.47
C GLY A 3 -16.98 0.56 17.25
N ALA A 4 -18.11 -0.14 17.40
CA ALA A 4 -18.67 -0.94 16.29
C ALA A 4 -18.81 -0.13 14.99
N ALA A 5 -19.35 1.08 15.06
CA ALA A 5 -19.52 1.97 13.90
C ALA A 5 -18.18 2.42 13.28
N GLU A 6 -17.11 2.50 14.06
CA GLU A 6 -15.77 2.83 13.56
C GLU A 6 -15.15 1.62 12.86
N LEU A 7 -15.34 0.42 13.39
CA LEU A 7 -14.90 -0.82 12.74
C LEU A 7 -15.64 -1.05 11.41
N ASP A 8 -16.95 -0.81 11.36
CA ASP A 8 -17.75 -0.93 10.13
C ASP A 8 -17.29 0.06 9.06
N ARG A 9 -16.96 1.29 9.47
CA ARG A 9 -16.37 2.29 8.56
C ARG A 9 -15.01 1.84 8.04
N ALA A 10 -14.14 1.35 8.92
CA ALA A 10 -12.82 0.85 8.54
C ALA A 10 -12.90 -0.31 7.52
N ARG A 11 -13.86 -1.22 7.72
CA ARG A 11 -14.16 -2.31 6.78
C ARG A 11 -14.61 -1.77 5.42
N ALA A 12 -15.56 -0.85 5.41
CA ALA A 12 -16.07 -0.26 4.17
C ALA A 12 -14.98 0.52 3.41
N ASP A 13 -14.14 1.28 4.12
CA ASP A 13 -13.04 2.04 3.53
C ASP A 13 -12.01 1.10 2.88
N LEU A 14 -11.64 0.02 3.58
CA LEU A 14 -10.67 -0.94 3.04
C LEU A 14 -11.25 -1.74 1.87
N ALA A 15 -12.52 -2.17 1.94
CA ALA A 15 -13.22 -2.84 0.83
C ALA A 15 -13.31 -1.93 -0.41
N ALA A 16 -13.61 -0.65 -0.22
CA ALA A 16 -13.61 0.33 -1.32
C ALA A 16 -12.23 0.46 -1.99
N ALA A 17 -11.14 0.42 -1.19
CA ALA A 17 -9.78 0.45 -1.72
C ALA A 17 -9.47 -0.79 -2.57
N PHE A 18 -9.86 -2.00 -2.16
CA PHE A 18 -9.72 -3.23 -2.94
C PHE A 18 -10.42 -3.12 -4.29
N ARG A 19 -11.72 -2.75 -4.28
CA ARG A 19 -12.50 -2.58 -5.51
C ARG A 19 -11.88 -1.56 -6.46
N TRP A 20 -11.35 -0.46 -5.90
CA TRP A 20 -10.76 0.59 -6.71
C TRP A 20 -9.42 0.19 -7.31
N VAL A 21 -8.58 -0.50 -6.57
CA VAL A 21 -7.29 -1.04 -7.06
C VAL A 21 -7.52 -2.10 -8.14
N ALA A 22 -8.53 -2.96 -8.00
CA ALA A 22 -8.93 -3.90 -9.06
C ALA A 22 -9.36 -3.16 -10.34
N ARG A 23 -10.19 -2.13 -10.21
CA ARG A 23 -10.62 -1.28 -11.35
C ARG A 23 -9.45 -0.64 -12.08
N LEU A 24 -8.40 -0.27 -11.36
CA LEU A 24 -7.19 0.31 -11.94
C LEU A 24 -6.22 -0.74 -12.53
N GLY A 25 -6.53 -2.04 -12.39
CA GLY A 25 -5.67 -3.13 -12.85
C GLY A 25 -4.33 -3.18 -12.12
N MET A 26 -4.31 -2.78 -10.84
CA MET A 26 -3.08 -2.72 -10.05
C MET A 26 -2.86 -3.95 -9.16
N ASN A 27 -3.85 -4.85 -9.05
CA ASN A 27 -3.69 -6.13 -8.36
C ASN A 27 -3.22 -7.23 -9.33
N GLU A 28 -2.55 -8.24 -8.79
CA GLU A 28 -2.17 -9.43 -9.54
C GLU A 28 -3.04 -10.61 -9.12
N ALA A 29 -3.99 -10.99 -9.97
CA ALA A 29 -4.91 -12.11 -9.72
C ALA A 29 -5.47 -12.08 -8.28
N VAL A 30 -5.12 -13.08 -7.44
CA VAL A 30 -5.55 -13.20 -6.03
C VAL A 30 -4.39 -13.06 -5.03
N ALA A 31 -3.23 -12.56 -5.49
CA ALA A 31 -1.96 -12.64 -4.75
C ALA A 31 -1.65 -11.42 -3.85
N ASN A 32 -2.37 -10.32 -3.96
CA ASN A 32 -2.05 -9.10 -3.23
C ASN A 32 -2.87 -8.93 -1.94
N HIS A 33 -2.42 -8.03 -1.05
CA HIS A 33 -3.04 -7.89 0.27
C HIS A 33 -2.89 -6.49 0.86
N PHE A 34 -3.95 -6.03 1.54
CA PHE A 34 -4.00 -4.77 2.27
C PHE A 34 -4.41 -5.02 3.71
N SER A 35 -3.89 -4.22 4.63
CA SER A 35 -4.30 -4.24 6.02
C SER A 35 -4.52 -2.86 6.60
N LEU A 36 -5.33 -2.79 7.66
CA LEU A 36 -5.65 -1.57 8.39
C LEU A 36 -5.74 -1.85 9.88
N ALA A 37 -4.89 -1.21 10.67
CA ALA A 37 -4.97 -1.24 12.14
C ALA A 37 -6.26 -0.55 12.64
N VAL A 38 -6.96 -1.21 13.56
CA VAL A 38 -8.24 -0.75 14.11
C VAL A 38 -8.19 -0.49 15.61
N ASP A 39 -7.02 -0.51 16.23
CA ASP A 39 -6.80 -0.11 17.60
C ASP A 39 -5.65 0.90 17.73
N ASP A 40 -5.53 1.54 18.88
CA ASP A 40 -4.53 2.58 19.12
C ASP A 40 -3.09 2.04 19.13
N ARG A 41 -2.93 0.76 19.44
CA ARG A 41 -1.61 0.09 19.49
C ARG A 41 -1.18 -0.44 18.13
N GLY A 42 -2.06 -0.46 17.13
CA GLY A 42 -1.80 -1.05 15.82
C GLY A 42 -1.76 -2.59 15.80
N ARG A 43 -2.14 -3.26 16.89
CA ARG A 43 -2.04 -4.72 17.03
C ARG A 43 -3.20 -5.47 16.42
N ARG A 44 -4.40 -4.93 16.54
CA ARG A 44 -5.58 -5.47 15.88
C ARG A 44 -5.77 -4.81 14.53
N PHE A 45 -5.86 -5.60 13.49
CA PHE A 45 -5.96 -5.09 12.13
C PHE A 45 -6.91 -5.93 11.27
N LEU A 46 -7.49 -5.25 10.27
CA LEU A 46 -8.24 -5.88 9.19
C LEU A 46 -7.28 -6.27 8.07
N ILE A 47 -7.55 -7.41 7.41
CA ILE A 47 -6.84 -7.87 6.22
C ILE A 47 -7.81 -8.64 5.32
N ASN A 48 -7.54 -8.72 4.02
CA ASN A 48 -8.34 -9.54 3.11
C ASN A 48 -8.15 -11.04 3.35
N PRO A 49 -9.17 -11.85 3.05
CA PRO A 49 -9.00 -13.31 2.98
C PRO A 49 -8.03 -13.68 1.86
N GLY A 50 -7.34 -14.81 2.01
CA GLY A 50 -6.49 -15.36 0.95
C GLY A 50 -7.31 -15.85 -0.24
N GLN A 51 -6.68 -15.85 -1.43
CA GLN A 51 -7.23 -16.43 -2.66
C GLN A 51 -8.55 -15.81 -3.15
N VAL A 52 -8.86 -14.57 -2.77
CA VAL A 52 -10.04 -13.82 -3.25
C VAL A 52 -9.59 -12.64 -4.09
N HIS A 53 -10.14 -12.56 -5.31
CA HIS A 53 -9.86 -11.42 -6.20
C HIS A 53 -10.39 -10.11 -5.60
N PHE A 54 -9.62 -9.03 -5.70
CA PHE A 54 -9.95 -7.73 -5.11
C PHE A 54 -11.31 -7.18 -5.51
N GLU A 55 -11.76 -7.47 -6.72
CA GLU A 55 -13.08 -7.07 -7.22
C GLU A 55 -14.25 -7.71 -6.45
N LEU A 56 -14.01 -8.81 -5.75
CA LEU A 56 -15.05 -9.56 -5.02
C LEU A 56 -15.08 -9.24 -3.53
N ILE A 57 -14.04 -8.60 -2.98
CA ILE A 57 -13.91 -8.35 -1.54
C ILE A 57 -14.98 -7.38 -1.05
N ARG A 58 -15.72 -7.80 -0.01
CA ARG A 58 -16.73 -7.00 0.70
C ARG A 58 -16.24 -6.66 2.10
N ALA A 59 -16.90 -5.72 2.76
CA ALA A 59 -16.59 -5.32 4.13
C ALA A 59 -16.67 -6.50 5.11
N SER A 60 -17.67 -7.38 4.96
CA SER A 60 -17.84 -8.58 5.81
C SER A 60 -16.78 -9.67 5.59
N ASP A 61 -16.16 -9.70 4.41
CA ASP A 61 -15.15 -10.72 4.09
C ASP A 61 -13.81 -10.44 4.80
N LEU A 62 -13.58 -9.20 5.25
CA LEU A 62 -12.31 -8.83 5.88
C LEU A 62 -12.10 -9.53 7.22
N LEU A 63 -10.95 -10.14 7.40
CA LEU A 63 -10.56 -10.82 8.63
C LEU A 63 -10.10 -9.79 9.67
N LEU A 64 -10.54 -9.93 10.91
CA LEU A 64 -10.00 -9.17 12.03
C LEU A 64 -9.00 -10.06 12.79
N LEU A 65 -7.74 -9.68 12.75
CA LEU A 65 -6.63 -10.43 13.34
C LEU A 65 -5.97 -9.64 14.46
N ASP A 66 -5.27 -10.36 15.34
CA ASP A 66 -4.39 -9.78 16.36
C ASP A 66 -2.95 -10.18 16.01
N ALA A 67 -2.09 -9.20 15.82
CA ALA A 67 -0.69 -9.41 15.45
C ALA A 67 0.12 -10.21 16.50
N ASP A 68 -0.35 -10.27 17.74
CA ASP A 68 0.28 -11.03 18.84
C ASP A 68 -0.30 -12.46 18.98
N ASP A 69 -1.34 -12.81 18.21
CA ASP A 69 -1.93 -14.15 18.24
C ASP A 69 -1.11 -15.15 17.39
N ALA A 70 -0.30 -15.98 18.04
CA ALA A 70 0.50 -17.01 17.39
C ALA A 70 -0.34 -18.14 16.74
N ALA A 71 -1.64 -18.22 17.06
CA ALA A 71 -2.53 -19.26 16.54
C ALA A 71 -3.27 -18.83 15.26
N VAL A 72 -3.06 -17.63 14.74
CA VAL A 72 -3.76 -17.12 13.54
C VAL A 72 -3.70 -18.12 12.39
N MET A 73 -2.54 -18.68 12.11
CA MET A 73 -2.36 -19.64 11.00
C MET A 73 -2.99 -21.02 11.23
N GLN A 74 -3.52 -21.29 12.43
CA GLN A 74 -4.25 -22.51 12.76
C GLN A 74 -5.78 -22.34 12.61
N ARG A 75 -6.25 -21.16 12.32
CA ARG A 75 -7.68 -20.84 12.15
C ARG A 75 -8.20 -21.43 10.84
N PRO A 76 -9.48 -21.85 10.78
CA PRO A 76 -10.11 -22.31 9.54
C PRO A 76 -10.17 -21.20 8.45
N ASP A 77 -10.23 -19.93 8.88
CA ASP A 77 -10.27 -18.71 8.06
C ASP A 77 -8.91 -17.99 8.06
N ALA A 78 -7.79 -18.72 8.20
CA ALA A 78 -6.46 -18.11 8.20
C ALA A 78 -6.22 -17.27 6.93
N PRO A 79 -5.51 -16.13 7.03
CA PRO A 79 -5.11 -15.37 5.86
C PRO A 79 -4.05 -16.13 5.04
N ASP A 80 -3.69 -15.56 3.89
CA ASP A 80 -2.52 -16.06 3.15
C ASP A 80 -1.26 -16.01 4.05
N PRO A 81 -0.42 -17.07 4.07
CA PRO A 81 0.76 -17.11 4.93
C PRO A 81 1.76 -15.97 4.69
N THR A 82 1.94 -15.55 3.43
CA THR A 82 2.86 -14.46 3.09
C THR A 82 2.28 -13.11 3.54
N ALA A 83 0.97 -12.94 3.39
CA ALA A 83 0.26 -11.76 3.89
C ALA A 83 0.37 -11.67 5.43
N TRP A 84 0.18 -12.79 6.14
CA TRP A 84 0.35 -12.83 7.59
C TRP A 84 1.76 -12.47 8.02
N ALA A 85 2.78 -13.07 7.41
CA ALA A 85 4.18 -12.80 7.73
C ALA A 85 4.51 -11.31 7.59
N LEU A 86 4.14 -10.69 6.46
CA LEU A 86 4.39 -9.27 6.21
C LEU A 86 3.56 -8.35 7.11
N HIS A 87 2.23 -8.45 7.06
CA HIS A 87 1.35 -7.50 7.75
C HIS A 87 1.35 -7.70 9.26
N GLY A 88 1.40 -8.94 9.74
CA GLY A 88 1.52 -9.23 11.16
C GLY A 88 2.80 -8.64 11.75
N THR A 89 3.92 -8.71 11.03
CA THR A 89 5.20 -8.13 11.48
C THR A 89 5.17 -6.60 11.40
N ILE A 90 4.63 -6.01 10.33
CA ILE A 90 4.44 -4.56 10.21
C ILE A 90 3.62 -4.03 11.40
N HIS A 91 2.47 -4.63 11.69
CA HIS A 91 1.61 -4.19 12.77
C HIS A 91 2.19 -4.42 14.17
N ARG A 92 3.08 -5.41 14.35
CA ARG A 92 3.83 -5.57 15.61
C ARG A 92 4.90 -4.52 15.81
N ARG A 93 5.57 -4.07 14.74
CA ARG A 93 6.82 -3.31 14.83
C ARG A 93 6.74 -1.85 14.40
N LEU A 94 5.82 -1.49 13.52
CA LEU A 94 5.75 -0.17 12.91
C LEU A 94 4.45 0.56 13.28
N PRO A 95 4.37 1.22 14.44
CA PRO A 95 3.14 1.89 14.89
C PRO A 95 2.67 3.02 13.96
N HIS A 96 3.56 3.58 13.14
CA HIS A 96 3.24 4.60 12.13
C HIS A 96 2.68 4.01 10.83
N ALA A 97 2.80 2.69 10.61
CA ALA A 97 2.25 1.99 9.45
C ALA A 97 0.86 1.41 9.78
N ARG A 98 -0.10 2.29 10.08
CA ARG A 98 -1.46 1.87 10.46
C ARG A 98 -2.24 1.24 9.32
N CYS A 99 -1.93 1.63 8.07
CA CYS A 99 -2.41 0.99 6.86
C CYS A 99 -1.21 0.56 6.03
N ALA A 100 -1.26 -0.67 5.51
CA ALA A 100 -0.24 -1.22 4.61
C ALA A 100 -0.92 -1.83 3.40
N MET A 101 -0.45 -1.48 2.20
CA MET A 101 -0.97 -1.95 0.91
C MET A 101 0.17 -2.52 0.08
N HIS A 102 0.09 -3.81 -0.23
CA HIS A 102 1.05 -4.50 -1.10
C HIS A 102 0.39 -4.90 -2.41
N VAL A 103 1.02 -4.51 -3.51
CA VAL A 103 0.60 -4.86 -4.87
C VAL A 103 1.81 -5.17 -5.76
N HIS A 104 1.53 -5.94 -6.82
CA HIS A 104 2.45 -6.17 -7.94
C HIS A 104 2.03 -5.33 -9.16
N SER A 105 1.72 -4.05 -8.94
CA SER A 105 1.30 -3.17 -10.03
C SER A 105 2.42 -2.99 -11.06
N VAL A 106 2.06 -2.97 -12.34
CA VAL A 106 2.99 -3.20 -13.44
C VAL A 106 4.15 -2.21 -13.46
N ASN A 107 3.88 -0.90 -13.27
CA ASN A 107 4.94 0.09 -13.40
C ASN A 107 5.82 0.16 -12.15
N ALA A 108 5.26 0.01 -10.94
CA ALA A 108 6.06 -0.06 -9.72
C ALA A 108 6.93 -1.33 -9.68
N THR A 109 6.39 -2.47 -10.13
CA THR A 109 7.14 -3.71 -10.27
C THR A 109 8.25 -3.57 -11.32
N ALA A 110 7.96 -2.96 -12.49
CA ALA A 110 8.95 -2.72 -13.52
C ALA A 110 10.08 -1.79 -13.06
N LEU A 111 9.78 -0.77 -12.23
CA LEU A 111 10.81 0.02 -11.55
C LEU A 111 11.70 -0.87 -10.70
N GLY A 112 11.10 -1.76 -9.88
CA GLY A 112 11.82 -2.71 -9.02
C GLY A 112 12.67 -3.74 -9.78
N CYS A 113 12.44 -3.93 -11.08
CA CYS A 113 13.23 -4.80 -11.95
C CYS A 113 14.45 -4.11 -12.60
N LEU A 114 14.61 -2.80 -12.40
CA LEU A 114 15.80 -2.10 -12.87
C LEU A 114 17.01 -2.42 -11.99
N ALA A 115 18.21 -2.40 -12.57
CA ALA A 115 19.45 -2.57 -11.81
C ALA A 115 19.67 -1.48 -10.75
N ASP A 116 19.12 -0.29 -11.00
CA ASP A 116 19.02 0.83 -10.05
C ASP A 116 17.56 1.25 -9.95
N PRO A 117 16.79 0.69 -9.00
CA PRO A 117 15.36 0.91 -8.88
C PRO A 117 15.00 2.22 -8.15
N VAL A 118 15.75 3.27 -8.39
CA VAL A 118 15.50 4.61 -7.85
C VAL A 118 14.55 5.37 -8.76
N LEU A 119 13.51 5.97 -8.18
CA LEU A 119 12.59 6.87 -8.87
C LEU A 119 13.16 8.30 -8.83
N PRO A 120 13.73 8.84 -9.93
CA PRO A 120 14.24 10.20 -9.96
C PRO A 120 13.08 11.21 -10.03
N PRO A 121 13.25 12.43 -9.48
CA PRO A 121 12.21 13.47 -9.49
C PRO A 121 12.10 14.14 -10.85
N ILE A 122 11.53 13.45 -11.85
CA ILE A 122 11.40 13.96 -13.22
C ILE A 122 10.10 14.75 -13.47
N ASP A 123 9.12 14.59 -12.58
CA ASP A 123 7.86 15.30 -12.61
C ASP A 123 7.35 15.58 -11.19
N GLN A 124 6.22 16.26 -11.07
CA GLN A 124 5.63 16.58 -9.77
C GLN A 124 5.26 15.33 -8.96
N ASN A 125 4.72 14.29 -9.60
CA ASN A 125 4.32 13.08 -8.91
C ASN A 125 5.54 12.32 -8.36
N ALA A 126 6.60 12.16 -9.15
CA ALA A 126 7.84 11.55 -8.69
C ALA A 126 8.50 12.39 -7.57
N ALA A 127 8.45 13.73 -7.67
CA ALA A 127 8.99 14.61 -6.64
C ALA A 127 8.25 14.51 -5.30
N MET A 128 6.96 14.13 -5.27
CA MET A 128 6.23 13.85 -4.01
C MET A 128 6.88 12.72 -3.18
N PHE A 129 7.63 11.83 -3.84
CA PHE A 129 8.28 10.68 -3.21
C PHE A 129 9.78 10.91 -2.94
N TRP A 130 10.29 12.12 -3.17
CA TRP A 130 11.68 12.44 -2.91
C TRP A 130 12.06 12.16 -1.45
N ASN A 131 13.07 11.31 -1.23
CA ASN A 131 13.48 10.81 0.08
C ASN A 131 12.40 10.04 0.89
N ARG A 132 11.26 9.67 0.29
CA ARG A 132 10.16 8.92 0.94
C ARG A 132 10.09 7.45 0.50
N VAL A 133 10.97 7.03 -0.38
CA VAL A 133 11.06 5.65 -0.89
C VAL A 133 12.25 4.94 -0.23
N ALA A 134 12.02 3.72 0.21
CA ALA A 134 13.05 2.74 0.50
C ALA A 134 13.10 1.71 -0.63
N VAL A 135 14.24 1.07 -0.82
CA VAL A 135 14.43 0.02 -1.84
C VAL A 135 15.04 -1.20 -1.18
N ASP A 136 14.47 -2.37 -1.41
CA ASP A 136 15.00 -3.67 -1.03
C ASP A 136 15.49 -4.39 -2.28
N VAL A 137 16.76 -4.25 -2.61
CA VAL A 137 17.38 -4.93 -3.76
C VAL A 137 17.63 -6.41 -3.52
N ASP A 138 17.64 -6.83 -2.25
CA ASP A 138 17.88 -8.20 -1.82
C ASP A 138 16.57 -8.97 -1.56
N TYR A 139 15.42 -8.38 -1.94
CA TYR A 139 14.14 -9.05 -1.78
C TYR A 139 14.11 -10.33 -2.59
N GLY A 140 13.66 -11.42 -1.95
CA GLY A 140 13.60 -12.73 -2.60
C GLY A 140 12.68 -13.70 -1.87
N GLY A 141 12.33 -14.80 -2.53
CA GLY A 141 11.43 -15.80 -1.98
C GLY A 141 9.96 -15.36 -1.96
N LEU A 142 9.19 -15.91 -1.03
CA LEU A 142 7.74 -15.73 -0.91
C LEU A 142 7.34 -14.92 0.33
N ALA A 143 8.14 -13.94 0.75
CA ALA A 143 7.80 -13.04 1.84
C ALA A 143 7.53 -13.73 3.20
N PHE A 144 8.33 -14.71 3.56
CA PHE A 144 8.29 -15.32 4.88
C PHE A 144 9.01 -14.45 5.94
N GLU A 145 9.20 -14.98 7.15
CA GLU A 145 9.59 -14.22 8.33
C GLU A 145 10.86 -13.35 8.14
N ALA A 146 11.88 -13.86 7.44
CA ALA A 146 13.12 -13.13 7.20
C ALA A 146 12.91 -11.88 6.33
N GLU A 147 12.09 -11.99 5.29
CA GLU A 147 11.71 -10.87 4.42
C GLU A 147 10.86 -9.85 5.17
N ALA A 148 9.92 -10.29 6.00
CA ALA A 148 9.07 -9.41 6.79
C ALA A 148 9.89 -8.56 7.78
N GLU A 149 10.90 -9.15 8.41
CA GLU A 149 11.84 -8.43 9.29
C GLU A 149 12.64 -7.36 8.52
N ARG A 150 13.14 -7.70 7.34
CA ARG A 150 13.88 -6.76 6.49
C ARG A 150 13.01 -5.61 5.99
N VAL A 151 11.76 -5.90 5.58
CA VAL A 151 10.75 -4.89 5.22
C VAL A 151 10.53 -3.92 6.38
N CYS A 152 10.37 -4.42 7.60
CA CYS A 152 10.20 -3.57 8.77
C CYS A 152 11.45 -2.71 9.06
N ALA A 153 12.65 -3.26 8.88
CA ALA A 153 13.89 -2.50 9.07
C ALA A 153 14.01 -1.34 8.08
N LEU A 154 13.66 -1.57 6.80
CA LEU A 154 13.69 -0.56 5.74
C LEU A 154 12.61 0.52 5.90
N LEU A 155 11.45 0.18 6.48
CA LEU A 155 10.36 1.10 6.77
C LEU A 155 10.40 1.65 8.21
N ALA A 156 11.46 1.41 8.98
CA ALA A 156 11.57 1.87 10.37
C ALA A 156 11.59 3.41 10.48
N ASP A 157 12.15 4.10 9.48
CA ASP A 157 12.06 5.55 9.37
C ASP A 157 10.64 5.96 8.96
N PRO A 158 9.86 6.69 9.80
CA PRO A 158 8.52 7.13 9.48
C PRO A 158 8.42 8.04 8.24
N ALA A 159 9.52 8.62 7.78
CA ALA A 159 9.56 9.38 6.53
C ALA A 159 9.45 8.45 5.32
N LYS A 160 9.84 7.19 5.41
CA LYS A 160 9.71 6.21 4.33
C LYS A 160 8.25 5.72 4.26
N LYS A 161 7.61 6.02 3.15
CA LYS A 161 6.19 5.73 2.93
C LYS A 161 5.96 4.65 1.87
N VAL A 162 6.98 4.38 1.07
CA VAL A 162 6.97 3.38 0.00
C VAL A 162 8.22 2.53 0.12
N LEU A 163 8.07 1.22 -0.02
CA LEU A 163 9.16 0.27 -0.20
C LEU A 163 9.02 -0.38 -1.57
N VAL A 164 9.98 -0.15 -2.46
CA VAL A 164 10.15 -0.91 -3.69
C VAL A 164 10.84 -2.22 -3.33
N MET A 165 10.16 -3.32 -3.60
CA MET A 165 10.66 -4.68 -3.35
C MET A 165 11.24 -5.19 -4.67
N GLY A 166 12.56 -5.32 -4.72
CA GLY A 166 13.29 -5.68 -5.96
C GLY A 166 12.77 -6.95 -6.60
N ASN A 167 12.51 -6.92 -7.91
CA ASN A 167 11.97 -8.02 -8.70
C ASN A 167 10.63 -8.60 -8.19
N HIS A 168 9.84 -7.83 -7.40
CA HIS A 168 8.62 -8.34 -6.78
C HIS A 168 7.43 -7.40 -6.92
N GLY A 169 7.45 -6.25 -6.26
CA GLY A 169 6.33 -5.33 -6.21
C GLY A 169 6.59 -4.15 -5.30
N VAL A 170 5.54 -3.62 -4.70
CA VAL A 170 5.62 -2.45 -3.83
C VAL A 170 4.79 -2.62 -2.56
N MET A 171 5.33 -2.14 -1.43
CA MET A 171 4.60 -1.95 -0.18
C MET A 171 4.45 -0.44 0.08
N VAL A 172 3.23 0.02 0.31
CA VAL A 172 2.93 1.41 0.66
C VAL A 172 2.32 1.46 2.04
N VAL A 173 2.80 2.36 2.90
CA VAL A 173 2.32 2.52 4.27
C VAL A 173 1.83 3.93 4.56
N GLY A 174 0.91 4.05 5.51
CA GLY A 174 0.35 5.34 5.93
C GLY A 174 -0.52 5.23 7.17
N ASP A 175 -1.15 6.36 7.54
CA ASP A 175 -1.96 6.48 8.75
C ASP A 175 -3.37 5.90 8.59
N GLY A 176 -3.85 5.70 7.36
CA GLY A 176 -5.16 5.16 7.07
C GLY A 176 -5.36 4.86 5.60
N VAL A 177 -6.53 4.29 5.26
CA VAL A 177 -6.83 3.84 3.89
C VAL A 177 -6.74 4.97 2.87
N ALA A 178 -7.33 6.13 3.19
CA ALA A 178 -7.39 7.26 2.25
C ALA A 178 -6.00 7.72 1.80
N ASP A 179 -5.10 7.91 2.77
CA ASP A 179 -3.74 8.40 2.53
C ASP A 179 -2.88 7.35 1.82
N THR A 180 -2.95 6.09 2.28
CA THR A 180 -2.18 4.99 1.72
C THR A 180 -2.61 4.69 0.28
N LEU A 181 -3.92 4.64 0.01
CA LEU A 181 -4.45 4.42 -1.34
C LEU A 181 -4.07 5.56 -2.30
N ASN A 182 -4.21 6.80 -1.85
CA ASN A 182 -3.81 7.97 -2.65
C ASN A 182 -2.33 7.89 -3.02
N ARG A 183 -1.48 7.57 -2.04
CA ARG A 183 -0.03 7.41 -2.24
C ARG A 183 0.28 6.27 -3.20
N LEU A 184 -0.38 5.13 -3.07
CA LEU A 184 -0.20 3.99 -3.97
C LEU A 184 -0.51 4.36 -5.43
N ILE A 185 -1.64 5.03 -5.68
CA ILE A 185 -2.05 5.46 -7.03
C ILE A 185 -1.05 6.44 -7.62
N TYR A 186 -0.61 7.45 -6.85
CA TYR A 186 0.35 8.44 -7.33
C TYR A 186 1.75 7.82 -7.55
N PHE A 187 2.15 6.85 -6.73
CA PHE A 187 3.43 6.16 -6.93
C PHE A 187 3.43 5.34 -8.21
N GLU A 188 2.39 4.53 -8.45
CA GLU A 188 2.24 3.78 -9.70
C GLU A 188 2.26 4.72 -10.90
N ARG A 189 1.57 5.87 -10.83
CA ARG A 189 1.57 6.87 -11.89
C ARG A 189 2.95 7.51 -12.12
N ALA A 190 3.68 7.79 -11.06
CA ALA A 190 5.05 8.32 -11.15
C ALA A 190 5.99 7.30 -11.82
N CYS A 191 5.89 6.03 -11.46
CA CYS A 191 6.63 4.93 -12.11
C CYS A 191 6.28 4.83 -13.60
N GLU A 192 4.99 4.90 -13.96
CA GLU A 192 4.55 4.89 -15.35
C GLU A 192 5.19 6.01 -16.17
N VAL A 193 5.14 7.24 -15.66
CA VAL A 193 5.71 8.41 -16.35
C VAL A 193 7.23 8.26 -16.51
N TYR A 194 7.90 7.83 -15.44
CA TYR A 194 9.35 7.60 -15.48
C TYR A 194 9.75 6.56 -16.52
N LEU A 195 9.14 5.39 -16.49
CA LEU A 195 9.48 4.29 -17.42
C LEU A 195 9.17 4.67 -18.88
N ARG A 196 8.08 5.38 -19.13
CA ARG A 196 7.76 5.90 -20.48
C ARG A 196 8.77 6.94 -20.95
N ALA A 197 9.20 7.84 -20.08
CA ALA A 197 10.23 8.81 -20.42
C ALA A 197 11.58 8.12 -20.67
N LEU A 198 11.95 7.15 -19.83
CA LEU A 198 13.18 6.36 -19.95
C LEU A 198 13.22 5.56 -21.26
N SER A 199 12.10 4.98 -21.69
CA SER A 199 11.99 4.17 -22.91
C SER A 199 12.26 4.95 -24.19
N THR A 200 12.24 6.29 -24.14
CA THR A 200 12.57 7.12 -25.31
C THR A 200 14.07 7.15 -25.65
N GLY A 201 14.92 6.72 -24.72
CA GLY A 201 16.38 6.81 -24.84
C GLY A 201 16.93 8.25 -24.80
N ARG A 202 16.08 9.25 -24.59
CA ARG A 202 16.50 10.66 -24.47
C ARG A 202 16.90 10.99 -23.04
N PRO A 203 17.85 11.93 -22.80
CA PRO A 203 18.18 12.38 -21.46
C PRO A 203 16.96 12.89 -20.69
N LEU A 204 16.84 12.48 -19.43
CA LEU A 204 15.77 12.92 -18.53
C LEU A 204 16.09 14.30 -17.96
N ARG A 205 15.06 15.13 -17.79
CA ARG A 205 15.16 16.40 -17.07
C ARG A 205 14.85 16.15 -15.59
N ILE A 206 15.89 16.11 -14.77
CA ILE A 206 15.78 15.89 -13.32
C ILE A 206 15.53 17.24 -12.63
N LEU A 207 14.57 17.27 -11.69
CA LEU A 207 14.36 18.44 -10.83
C LEU A 207 15.51 18.57 -9.82
N PRO A 208 15.93 19.82 -9.48
CA PRO A 208 16.88 20.02 -8.40
C PRO A 208 16.36 19.47 -7.07
N ASP A 209 17.24 18.90 -6.24
CA ASP A 209 16.90 18.29 -4.94
C ASP A 209 16.05 19.20 -4.05
N ALA A 210 16.39 20.50 -3.99
CA ALA A 210 15.64 21.48 -3.19
C ALA A 210 14.19 21.66 -3.69
N VAL A 211 13.96 21.54 -5.01
CA VAL A 211 12.62 21.63 -5.59
C VAL A 211 11.85 20.33 -5.31
N ALA A 212 12.50 19.18 -5.45
CA ALA A 212 11.91 17.88 -5.17
C ALA A 212 11.50 17.77 -3.69
N GLU A 213 12.38 18.14 -2.75
CA GLU A 213 12.09 18.12 -1.32
C GLU A 213 10.98 19.14 -0.95
N LYS A 214 10.97 20.32 -1.54
CA LYS A 214 9.87 21.28 -1.36
C LYS A 214 8.54 20.68 -1.81
N THR A 215 8.51 20.04 -2.98
CA THR A 215 7.29 19.41 -3.53
C THR A 215 6.79 18.29 -2.63
N ALA A 216 7.70 17.45 -2.12
CA ALA A 216 7.34 16.36 -1.20
C ALA A 216 6.67 16.90 0.07
N ARG A 217 7.25 17.94 0.71
CA ARG A 217 6.67 18.54 1.92
C ARG A 217 5.33 19.22 1.65
N GLU A 218 5.19 19.93 0.53
CA GLU A 218 3.92 20.56 0.17
C GLU A 218 2.83 19.54 -0.11
N ALA A 219 3.17 18.38 -0.71
CA ALA A 219 2.25 17.26 -0.92
C ALA A 219 1.81 16.62 0.40
N GLU A 220 2.75 16.43 1.34
CA GLU A 220 2.44 15.89 2.68
C GLU A 220 1.55 16.85 3.50
N ALA A 221 1.73 18.14 3.32
CA ALA A 221 0.95 19.18 4.01
C ALA A 221 -0.35 19.56 3.27
N TYR A 222 -0.64 18.95 2.12
CA TYR A 222 -1.80 19.36 1.31
C TYR A 222 -3.12 19.04 2.04
N PRO A 223 -4.03 20.03 2.16
CA PRO A 223 -5.25 19.88 2.93
C PRO A 223 -6.13 18.72 2.46
N GLY A 224 -6.54 17.87 3.41
CA GLY A 224 -7.43 16.75 3.16
C GLY A 224 -6.74 15.47 2.66
N GLY A 225 -5.47 15.53 2.24
CA GLY A 225 -4.72 14.34 1.81
C GLY A 225 -5.49 13.47 0.83
N GLY A 226 -5.60 12.18 1.09
CA GLY A 226 -6.35 11.20 0.29
C GLY A 226 -7.87 11.18 0.54
N ALA A 227 -8.40 11.89 1.55
CA ALA A 227 -9.80 11.80 1.92
C ALA A 227 -10.79 12.19 0.80
N PRO A 228 -10.56 13.24 -0.02
CA PRO A 228 -11.47 13.56 -1.13
C PRO A 228 -11.52 12.46 -2.19
N LEU A 229 -10.40 11.77 -2.44
CA LEU A 229 -10.34 10.63 -3.36
C LEU A 229 -11.19 9.47 -2.83
N LEU A 230 -10.95 9.04 -1.59
CA LEU A 230 -11.70 7.92 -1.00
C LEU A 230 -13.21 8.23 -0.93
N ALA A 231 -13.60 9.46 -0.57
CA ALA A 231 -15.00 9.90 -0.59
C ALA A 231 -15.61 9.84 -2.00
N SER A 232 -14.83 10.15 -3.03
CA SER A 232 -15.27 10.05 -4.42
C SER A 232 -15.42 8.60 -4.86
N ILE A 233 -14.52 7.71 -4.45
CA ILE A 233 -14.59 6.27 -4.69
C ILE A 233 -15.87 5.69 -4.09
N HIS A 234 -16.14 5.97 -2.82
CA HIS A 234 -17.40 5.54 -2.18
C HIS A 234 -18.63 5.99 -2.96
N ARG A 235 -18.68 7.26 -3.39
CA ARG A 235 -19.82 7.77 -4.18
C ARG A 235 -19.97 7.07 -5.52
N ILE A 236 -18.86 6.74 -6.19
CA ILE A 236 -18.88 6.04 -7.47
C ILE A 236 -19.41 4.60 -7.26
N LEU A 237 -18.84 3.86 -6.31
CA LEU A 237 -19.24 2.48 -6.02
C LEU A 237 -20.71 2.38 -5.60
N ILE A 238 -21.20 3.29 -4.75
CA ILE A 238 -22.60 3.36 -4.34
C ILE A 238 -23.51 3.62 -5.56
N ARG A 239 -23.16 4.58 -6.41
CA ARG A 239 -23.94 4.91 -7.60
C ARG A 239 -24.04 3.75 -8.58
N GLU A 240 -23.03 2.90 -8.63
CA GLU A 240 -22.98 1.71 -9.48
C GLU A 240 -23.67 0.49 -8.86
N GLY A 241 -24.19 0.60 -7.63
CA GLY A 241 -24.83 -0.51 -6.93
C GLY A 241 -23.85 -1.60 -6.48
N SER A 242 -22.58 -1.25 -6.22
CA SER A 242 -21.57 -2.20 -5.74
C SER A 242 -21.91 -2.70 -4.33
N ASP A 243 -21.70 -3.99 -4.09
CA ASP A 243 -21.92 -4.70 -2.82
C ASP A 243 -20.75 -4.62 -1.84
N TYR A 244 -19.77 -3.76 -2.09
CA TYR A 244 -18.54 -3.70 -1.29
C TYR A 244 -18.75 -3.43 0.21
N ARG A 245 -19.93 -2.91 0.61
CA ARG A 245 -20.28 -2.61 2.01
C ARG A 245 -20.92 -3.78 2.76
N ASP A 246 -21.35 -4.80 2.04
CA ASP A 246 -22.08 -5.93 2.61
C ASP A 246 -21.22 -6.79 3.54
#